data_02974ce94d6400fb78c3038eeb121723
#
_entry.id   02974ce94d6400fb78c3038eeb121723
#
_cell.length_a   1.000
_cell.length_b   1.000
_cell.length_c   1.000
_cell.angle_alpha   90.00
_cell.angle_beta   90.00
_cell.angle_gamma   90.00
#
_symmetry.space_group_name_H-M   'P 1'
#
loop_
_entity.id
_entity.type
_entity.pdbx_description
1 polymer ?
#
loop_
_entity_poly.entity_id
_entity_poly.type
_entity_poly.pdbx_seq_one_letter_code
_entity_poly.pdbx_strand_id
1 'polypeptide(L)'
;VVGVGDLGRFEILDVYDDFYDIRARAYSYLGIKGDWVVYDDFVVAGLAAAPADVTGLAANLNGSTVNLSWNPTPDLDLSFYRIRHSVDQTGATWSGAVTYVEKVPRPGTSVVVPAKPGSYMIKSYDKTGNISENYTSITVPTAALETFTNTLTDTENPSYTGTKTGCSVVSSNLVITSVSGTAPFMATYEFSGYIDTGAVRRFRSRVDVDLNRKDTSSGLWDDIPGLFDTFPGLFDDFTGGAQVDDVNVVVYISTTQDNPAGTPTWSAWQELKVGDFYARAAKYKIELYSQSTNITPEVTSLVAIVQYN
;
A
#
# COMPACT_ATOMS: atom_id res chain seq x y z
N VAL A 1 -18.10 4.56 36.09
CA VAL A 1 -18.03 5.93 35.52
C VAL A 1 -19.42 6.50 35.44
N VAL A 2 -19.62 7.76 35.81
CA VAL A 2 -20.93 8.43 35.76
C VAL A 2 -20.77 9.64 34.84
N GLY A 3 -21.47 9.62 33.70
CA GLY A 3 -21.55 10.75 32.77
C GLY A 3 -22.91 11.45 32.90
N VAL A 4 -22.94 12.76 32.78
CA VAL A 4 -24.15 13.57 32.73
C VAL A 4 -24.13 14.36 31.41
N GLY A 5 -25.17 14.24 30.60
CA GLY A 5 -25.29 14.94 29.33
C GLY A 5 -26.67 15.54 29.12
N ASP A 6 -26.72 16.76 28.63
CA ASP A 6 -27.98 17.52 28.41
C ASP A 6 -28.63 17.23 27.04
N LEU A 7 -27.94 16.59 26.12
CA LEU A 7 -28.39 16.41 24.72
C LEU A 7 -28.60 14.94 24.31
N GLY A 8 -28.78 14.03 25.29
CA GLY A 8 -28.94 12.60 25.00
C GLY A 8 -27.68 11.92 24.46
N ARG A 9 -26.54 12.59 24.54
CA ARG A 9 -25.22 12.07 24.22
C ARG A 9 -24.28 12.31 25.39
N PHE A 10 -23.57 11.27 25.79
CA PHE A 10 -22.47 11.38 26.73
C PHE A 10 -21.28 10.57 26.22
N GLU A 11 -20.11 11.01 26.57
CA GLU A 11 -18.84 10.38 26.19
C GLU A 11 -18.16 9.92 27.47
N ILE A 12 -17.69 8.69 27.47
CA ILE A 12 -16.93 8.11 28.57
C ILE A 12 -15.51 7.91 28.02
N LEU A 13 -14.54 8.58 28.63
CA LEU A 13 -13.13 8.50 28.27
C LEU A 13 -12.44 7.44 29.13
N ASP A 14 -11.28 6.96 28.66
CA ASP A 14 -10.39 6.01 29.36
C ASP A 14 -11.09 4.70 29.76
N VAL A 15 -11.88 4.13 28.85
CA VAL A 15 -12.52 2.83 29.02
C VAL A 15 -11.59 1.75 28.48
N TYR A 16 -11.33 0.71 29.27
CA TYR A 16 -10.54 -0.46 28.86
C TYR A 16 -11.36 -1.40 27.98
N ASP A 17 -10.69 -2.26 27.24
CA ASP A 17 -11.29 -3.33 26.47
C ASP A 17 -11.91 -4.34 27.44
N ASP A 18 -13.23 -4.44 27.43
CA ASP A 18 -13.98 -5.36 28.30
C ASP A 18 -15.46 -5.39 27.92
N PHE A 19 -16.21 -6.26 28.56
CA PHE A 19 -17.68 -6.26 28.51
C PHE A 19 -18.20 -5.29 29.56
N TYR A 20 -19.11 -4.41 29.16
CA TYR A 20 -19.70 -3.39 30.05
C TYR A 20 -21.22 -3.48 30.06
N ASP A 21 -21.78 -3.42 31.28
CA ASP A 21 -23.19 -3.14 31.43
C ASP A 21 -23.42 -1.63 31.44
N ILE A 22 -24.09 -1.14 30.43
CA ILE A 22 -24.44 0.28 30.33
C ILE A 22 -25.80 0.51 30.88
N ARG A 23 -25.90 1.40 31.88
CA ARG A 23 -27.18 1.78 32.53
C ARG A 23 -27.40 3.28 32.40
N ALA A 24 -28.54 3.66 31.88
CA ALA A 24 -28.93 5.07 31.75
C ALA A 24 -30.32 5.30 32.38
N ARG A 25 -30.51 6.47 32.99
CA ARG A 25 -31.83 6.92 33.44
C ARG A 25 -31.96 8.42 33.29
N ALA A 26 -33.17 8.87 33.07
CA ALA A 26 -33.48 10.27 33.01
C ALA A 26 -33.74 10.85 34.42
N TYR A 27 -33.40 12.12 34.61
CA TYR A 27 -33.77 12.94 35.74
C TYR A 27 -34.65 14.08 35.24
N SER A 28 -35.79 14.29 35.87
CA SER A 28 -36.56 15.50 35.63
C SER A 28 -35.88 16.72 36.26
N TYR A 29 -36.24 17.90 35.82
CA TYR A 29 -35.78 19.16 36.41
C TYR A 29 -36.02 19.25 37.92
N LEU A 30 -37.03 18.56 38.43
CA LEU A 30 -37.37 18.47 39.88
C LEU A 30 -36.61 17.34 40.62
N GLY A 31 -35.64 16.70 39.95
CA GLY A 31 -34.83 15.62 40.55
C GLY A 31 -35.54 14.26 40.62
N ILE A 32 -36.72 14.12 40.03
CA ILE A 32 -37.41 12.82 39.96
C ILE A 32 -36.65 11.91 38.99
N LYS A 33 -36.38 10.69 39.48
CA LYS A 33 -35.61 9.67 38.73
C LYS A 33 -36.57 8.82 37.91
N GLY A 34 -36.26 8.64 36.61
CA GLY A 34 -36.90 7.63 35.79
C GLY A 34 -36.32 6.23 36.03
N ASP A 35 -36.92 5.24 35.42
CA ASP A 35 -36.43 3.87 35.44
C ASP A 35 -35.08 3.72 34.73
N TRP A 36 -34.34 2.69 35.10
CA TRP A 36 -33.10 2.34 34.44
C TRP A 36 -33.40 1.66 33.09
N VAL A 37 -32.74 2.16 32.06
CA VAL A 37 -32.56 1.42 30.81
C VAL A 37 -31.20 0.76 30.88
N VAL A 38 -31.16 -0.55 30.70
CA VAL A 38 -29.95 -1.36 30.82
C VAL A 38 -29.63 -1.96 29.44
N TYR A 39 -28.39 -1.92 29.08
CA TYR A 39 -27.82 -2.63 27.95
C TYR A 39 -26.66 -3.49 28.48
N ASP A 40 -26.92 -4.79 28.60
CA ASP A 40 -25.96 -5.73 29.14
C ASP A 40 -24.99 -6.21 28.09
N ASP A 41 -23.77 -6.60 28.48
CA ASP A 41 -22.73 -7.19 27.63
C ASP A 41 -22.31 -6.29 26.44
N PHE A 42 -22.33 -4.97 26.62
CA PHE A 42 -21.77 -4.09 25.59
C PHE A 42 -20.26 -4.32 25.50
N VAL A 43 -19.81 -4.79 24.34
CA VAL A 43 -18.39 -5.02 24.10
C VAL A 43 -17.72 -3.71 23.73
N VAL A 44 -16.83 -3.21 24.58
CA VAL A 44 -15.80 -2.27 24.17
C VAL A 44 -14.67 -3.11 23.60
N ALA A 45 -14.74 -3.40 22.32
CA ALA A 45 -13.62 -3.93 21.56
C ALA A 45 -12.69 -2.75 21.34
N GLY A 46 -11.65 -2.68 22.13
CA GLY A 46 -10.78 -1.52 22.15
C GLY A 46 -10.00 -1.33 20.87
N LEU A 47 -9.05 -0.45 20.97
CA LEU A 47 -8.07 -0.08 19.92
C LEU A 47 -7.28 -1.27 19.34
N ALA A 48 -7.47 -2.48 19.86
CA ALA A 48 -6.83 -3.72 19.38
C ALA A 48 -7.61 -4.43 18.24
N ALA A 49 -8.90 -4.12 18.07
CA ALA A 49 -9.69 -4.74 17.01
C ALA A 49 -9.30 -4.17 15.63
N ALA A 50 -9.09 -5.04 14.65
CA ALA A 50 -8.91 -4.58 13.28
C ALA A 50 -10.16 -3.84 12.78
N PRO A 51 -10.00 -2.75 12.01
CA PRO A 51 -11.14 -2.05 11.42
C PRO A 51 -11.86 -2.95 10.41
N ALA A 52 -13.15 -2.70 10.20
CA ALA A 52 -13.96 -3.44 9.25
C ALA A 52 -13.41 -3.34 7.83
N ASP A 53 -13.60 -4.41 7.05
CA ASP A 53 -13.22 -4.44 5.64
C ASP A 53 -13.96 -3.37 4.83
N VAL A 54 -13.28 -2.78 3.86
CA VAL A 54 -13.89 -1.81 2.95
C VAL A 54 -14.89 -2.52 2.03
N THR A 55 -16.03 -1.89 1.79
CA THR A 55 -17.07 -2.42 0.90
C THR A 55 -17.42 -1.43 -0.21
N GLY A 56 -18.04 -1.93 -1.30
CA GLY A 56 -18.55 -1.09 -2.38
C GLY A 56 -17.48 -0.39 -3.21
N LEU A 57 -16.26 -0.93 -3.27
CA LEU A 57 -15.21 -0.37 -4.13
C LEU A 57 -15.65 -0.36 -5.59
N ALA A 58 -15.64 0.81 -6.19
CA ALA A 58 -15.96 1.04 -7.59
C ALA A 58 -14.86 1.85 -8.28
N ALA A 59 -14.69 1.63 -9.59
CA ALA A 59 -13.73 2.33 -10.43
C ALA A 59 -14.44 2.94 -11.64
N ASN A 60 -14.43 4.26 -11.74
CA ASN A 60 -15.01 5.00 -12.87
C ASN A 60 -13.90 5.66 -13.67
N LEU A 61 -13.70 5.19 -14.90
CA LEU A 61 -12.70 5.74 -15.82
C LEU A 61 -13.20 7.07 -16.40
N ASN A 62 -12.28 8.04 -16.43
CA ASN A 62 -12.50 9.32 -17.09
C ASN A 62 -11.22 9.73 -17.84
N GLY A 63 -11.14 9.35 -19.11
CA GLY A 63 -9.94 9.53 -19.93
C GLY A 63 -8.71 8.84 -19.32
N SER A 64 -7.72 9.63 -18.95
CA SER A 64 -6.47 9.13 -18.38
C SER A 64 -6.49 8.97 -16.85
N THR A 65 -7.64 9.15 -16.22
CA THR A 65 -7.81 9.03 -14.77
C THR A 65 -8.86 7.98 -14.41
N VAL A 66 -8.74 7.42 -13.23
CA VAL A 66 -9.77 6.60 -12.61
C VAL A 66 -10.19 7.24 -11.29
N ASN A 67 -11.49 7.38 -11.10
CA ASN A 67 -12.07 7.73 -9.81
C ASN A 67 -12.43 6.45 -9.08
N LEU A 68 -11.73 6.18 -8.00
CA LEU A 68 -12.02 5.09 -7.08
C LEU A 68 -12.93 5.62 -5.98
N SER A 69 -14.01 4.91 -5.68
CA SER A 69 -14.94 5.25 -4.61
C SER A 69 -15.39 4.01 -3.86
N TRP A 70 -15.73 4.15 -2.58
CA TRP A 70 -16.13 3.06 -1.70
C TRP A 70 -17.10 3.53 -0.61
N ASN A 71 -17.71 2.57 0.09
CA ASN A 71 -18.57 2.87 1.22
C ASN A 71 -17.73 3.28 2.45
N PRO A 72 -18.19 4.24 3.27
CA PRO A 72 -17.52 4.59 4.50
C PRO A 72 -17.49 3.39 5.47
N THR A 73 -16.33 3.15 6.08
CA THR A 73 -16.18 2.15 7.14
C THR A 73 -16.75 2.71 8.44
N PRO A 74 -17.53 1.92 9.20
CA PRO A 74 -18.27 2.42 10.36
C PRO A 74 -17.40 2.70 11.59
N ASP A 75 -16.15 2.22 11.60
CA ASP A 75 -15.26 2.29 12.76
C ASP A 75 -14.98 3.73 13.19
N LEU A 76 -15.14 4.02 14.48
CA LEU A 76 -15.00 5.38 15.03
C LEU A 76 -13.54 5.83 15.08
N ASP A 77 -12.62 4.90 15.25
CA ASP A 77 -11.19 5.12 15.33
C ASP A 77 -10.47 4.99 13.97
N LEU A 78 -11.23 4.74 12.90
CA LEU A 78 -10.69 4.72 11.54
C LEU A 78 -9.83 5.97 11.27
N SER A 79 -8.62 5.75 10.77
CA SER A 79 -7.65 6.80 10.45
C SER A 79 -7.63 7.15 8.96
N PHE A 80 -7.38 6.16 8.12
CA PHE A 80 -7.26 6.34 6.68
C PHE A 80 -7.52 5.03 5.92
N TYR A 81 -7.59 5.15 4.61
CA TYR A 81 -7.57 4.03 3.67
C TYR A 81 -6.26 4.07 2.88
N ARG A 82 -5.69 2.89 2.59
CA ARG A 82 -4.55 2.72 1.68
C ARG A 82 -5.01 1.98 0.44
N ILE A 83 -4.52 2.41 -0.72
CA ILE A 83 -4.80 1.74 -1.99
C ILE A 83 -3.48 1.22 -2.56
N ARG A 84 -3.47 -0.05 -2.90
CA ARG A 84 -2.38 -0.71 -3.62
C ARG A 84 -2.83 -1.09 -5.02
N HIS A 85 -1.88 -1.25 -5.92
CA HIS A 85 -2.11 -1.63 -7.31
C HIS A 85 -1.19 -2.78 -7.69
N SER A 86 -1.76 -3.78 -8.36
CA SER A 86 -1.02 -4.84 -9.07
C SER A 86 -1.29 -4.73 -10.56
N VAL A 87 -0.31 -5.07 -11.38
CA VAL A 87 -0.46 -5.20 -12.84
C VAL A 87 -1.35 -6.37 -13.21
N ASP A 88 -1.48 -7.35 -12.34
CA ASP A 88 -2.31 -8.53 -12.54
C ASP A 88 -3.79 -8.16 -12.55
N GLN A 89 -4.49 -8.60 -13.58
CA GLN A 89 -5.94 -8.44 -13.70
C GLN A 89 -6.71 -9.56 -13.00
N THR A 90 -6.04 -10.67 -12.68
CA THR A 90 -6.58 -11.84 -11.98
C THR A 90 -5.54 -12.38 -11.03
N GLY A 91 -5.98 -12.87 -9.85
CA GLY A 91 -5.08 -13.47 -8.87
C GLY A 91 -4.18 -12.46 -8.13
N ALA A 92 -4.38 -11.16 -8.31
CA ALA A 92 -3.65 -10.13 -7.58
C ALA A 92 -3.82 -10.30 -6.07
N THR A 93 -2.71 -10.14 -5.32
CA THR A 93 -2.71 -10.21 -3.85
C THR A 93 -2.28 -8.89 -3.25
N TRP A 94 -2.72 -8.60 -2.01
CA TRP A 94 -2.32 -7.39 -1.32
C TRP A 94 -0.80 -7.29 -1.16
N SER A 95 -0.15 -8.39 -0.78
CA SER A 95 1.30 -8.46 -0.59
C SER A 95 2.11 -8.33 -1.88
N GLY A 96 1.53 -8.75 -3.02
CA GLY A 96 2.15 -8.64 -4.35
C GLY A 96 1.92 -7.30 -5.03
N ALA A 97 1.13 -6.41 -4.44
CA ALA A 97 0.81 -5.11 -4.99
C ALA A 97 1.72 -4.00 -4.47
N VAL A 98 1.96 -2.97 -5.25
CA VAL A 98 2.67 -1.76 -4.84
C VAL A 98 1.72 -0.70 -4.32
N THR A 99 2.17 0.11 -3.36
CA THR A 99 1.35 1.21 -2.84
C THR A 99 1.10 2.25 -3.93
N TYR A 100 -0.17 2.52 -4.19
CA TYR A 100 -0.59 3.49 -5.21
C TYR A 100 -1.08 4.80 -4.60
N VAL A 101 -1.86 4.71 -3.51
CA VAL A 101 -2.24 5.86 -2.69
C VAL A 101 -1.94 5.51 -1.24
N GLU A 102 -0.99 6.23 -0.65
CA GLU A 102 -0.50 5.96 0.70
C GLU A 102 -1.60 6.16 1.75
N LYS A 103 -2.30 7.28 1.68
CA LYS A 103 -3.34 7.62 2.65
C LYS A 103 -4.47 8.42 2.01
N VAL A 104 -5.70 7.94 2.18
CA VAL A 104 -6.92 8.73 2.02
C VAL A 104 -7.52 8.88 3.42
N PRO A 105 -7.36 10.05 4.06
CA PRO A 105 -7.81 10.21 5.44
C PRO A 105 -9.33 10.20 5.54
N ARG A 106 -9.87 9.76 6.69
CA ARG A 106 -11.28 9.93 7.03
C ARG A 106 -11.63 11.42 7.03
N PRO A 107 -12.79 11.86 6.50
CA PRO A 107 -13.94 11.06 6.04
C PRO A 107 -13.92 10.73 4.53
N GLY A 108 -12.78 10.85 3.84
CA GLY A 108 -12.70 10.61 2.40
C GLY A 108 -13.09 9.18 2.03
N THR A 109 -13.96 9.05 1.02
CA THR A 109 -14.43 7.78 0.46
C THR A 109 -14.25 7.71 -1.05
N SER A 110 -13.42 8.59 -1.58
CA SER A 110 -13.05 8.57 -3.00
C SER A 110 -11.69 9.23 -3.23
N VAL A 111 -11.06 8.85 -4.34
CA VAL A 111 -9.81 9.44 -4.80
C VAL A 111 -9.72 9.33 -6.32
N VAL A 112 -9.22 10.37 -6.96
CA VAL A 112 -8.92 10.36 -8.39
C VAL A 112 -7.42 10.15 -8.56
N VAL A 113 -7.08 9.13 -9.34
CA VAL A 113 -5.68 8.79 -9.63
C VAL A 113 -5.48 8.58 -11.13
N PRO A 114 -4.25 8.69 -11.65
CA PRO A 114 -3.95 8.31 -13.03
C PRO A 114 -4.40 6.86 -13.29
N ALA A 115 -5.03 6.59 -14.43
CA ALA A 115 -5.52 5.26 -14.75
C ALA A 115 -4.38 4.34 -15.17
N LYS A 116 -4.29 3.19 -14.53
CA LYS A 116 -3.33 2.11 -14.81
C LYS A 116 -4.11 0.79 -14.97
N PRO A 117 -3.80 -0.05 -15.97
CA PRO A 117 -4.44 -1.37 -16.07
C PRO A 117 -3.97 -2.27 -14.93
N GLY A 118 -4.85 -3.14 -14.46
CA GLY A 118 -4.56 -4.05 -13.35
C GLY A 118 -5.60 -3.98 -12.25
N SER A 119 -5.26 -4.51 -11.09
CA SER A 119 -6.14 -4.57 -9.93
C SER A 119 -5.81 -3.50 -8.91
N TYR A 120 -6.82 -2.73 -8.52
CA TYR A 120 -6.76 -1.79 -7.40
C TYR A 120 -7.35 -2.45 -6.17
N MET A 121 -6.62 -2.41 -5.08
CA MET A 121 -6.99 -3.03 -3.81
C MET A 121 -7.00 -1.98 -2.71
N ILE A 122 -7.93 -2.09 -1.77
CA ILE A 122 -8.09 -1.13 -0.67
C ILE A 122 -8.21 -1.85 0.66
N LYS A 123 -7.57 -1.30 1.68
CA LYS A 123 -7.71 -1.67 3.10
C LYS A 123 -7.94 -0.44 3.95
N SER A 124 -8.61 -0.62 5.07
CA SER A 124 -8.81 0.38 6.12
C SER A 124 -7.75 0.26 7.21
N TYR A 125 -7.38 1.37 7.81
CA TYR A 125 -6.38 1.50 8.88
C TYR A 125 -6.97 2.34 10.01
N ASP A 126 -6.81 1.90 11.24
CA ASP A 126 -7.21 2.65 12.42
C ASP A 126 -6.09 3.58 12.94
N LYS A 127 -6.35 4.26 14.05
CA LYS A 127 -5.39 5.20 14.68
C LYS A 127 -4.26 4.48 15.43
N THR A 128 -4.42 3.22 15.76
CA THR A 128 -3.43 2.40 16.47
C THR A 128 -2.56 1.58 15.55
N GLY A 129 -2.88 1.59 14.24
CA GLY A 129 -2.10 0.92 13.21
C GLY A 129 -2.63 -0.46 12.81
N ASN A 130 -3.78 -0.90 13.38
CA ASN A 130 -4.41 -2.12 12.93
C ASN A 130 -4.97 -1.95 11.51
N ILE A 131 -4.99 -3.04 10.77
CA ILE A 131 -5.33 -3.10 9.35
C ILE A 131 -6.52 -4.05 9.19
N SER A 132 -7.48 -3.72 8.32
CA SER A 132 -8.61 -4.62 8.01
C SER A 132 -8.11 -6.00 7.59
N GLU A 133 -8.84 -7.02 7.98
CA GLU A 133 -8.46 -8.42 7.74
C GLU A 133 -8.35 -8.70 6.24
N ASN A 134 -9.37 -8.33 5.46
CA ASN A 134 -9.40 -8.56 4.03
C ASN A 134 -9.24 -7.25 3.25
N TYR A 135 -8.79 -7.36 2.01
CA TYR A 135 -8.83 -6.26 1.05
C TYR A 135 -10.02 -6.42 0.11
N THR A 136 -10.53 -5.29 -0.37
CA THR A 136 -11.51 -5.27 -1.47
C THR A 136 -10.78 -4.86 -2.74
N SER A 137 -11.07 -5.50 -3.86
CA SER A 137 -10.40 -5.23 -5.13
C SER A 137 -11.37 -4.93 -6.26
N ILE A 138 -10.88 -4.14 -7.23
CA ILE A 138 -11.55 -3.85 -8.51
C ILE A 138 -10.52 -3.86 -9.63
N THR A 139 -10.85 -4.45 -10.76
CA THR A 139 -9.95 -4.55 -11.92
C THR A 139 -10.30 -3.52 -12.99
N VAL A 140 -9.28 -2.79 -13.46
CA VAL A 140 -9.37 -1.93 -14.63
C VAL A 140 -8.66 -2.65 -15.79
N PRO A 141 -9.40 -3.13 -16.81
CA PRO A 141 -8.81 -3.87 -17.91
C PRO A 141 -8.02 -2.95 -18.85
N THR A 142 -6.96 -3.46 -19.44
CA THR A 142 -6.12 -2.74 -20.41
C THR A 142 -6.95 -2.14 -21.56
N ALA A 143 -7.94 -2.89 -22.05
CA ALA A 143 -8.80 -2.45 -23.16
C ALA A 143 -9.70 -1.23 -22.84
N ALA A 144 -9.86 -0.90 -21.55
CA ALA A 144 -10.66 0.26 -21.13
C ALA A 144 -9.86 1.57 -21.15
N LEU A 145 -8.53 1.51 -21.33
CA LEU A 145 -7.67 2.66 -21.34
C LEU A 145 -7.47 3.21 -22.76
N GLU A 146 -7.08 4.49 -22.83
CA GLU A 146 -6.77 5.15 -24.09
C GLU A 146 -5.66 4.43 -24.85
N THR A 147 -5.85 4.16 -26.13
CA THR A 147 -4.89 3.46 -26.97
C THR A 147 -3.93 4.47 -27.62
N PHE A 148 -2.64 4.22 -27.50
CA PHE A 148 -1.58 4.92 -28.24
C PHE A 148 -1.15 4.11 -29.45
N THR A 149 -0.65 4.80 -30.49
CA THR A 149 -0.23 4.14 -31.73
C THR A 149 1.11 3.42 -31.59
N ASN A 150 2.00 3.97 -30.78
CA ASN A 150 3.35 3.46 -30.58
C ASN A 150 3.58 3.11 -29.11
N THR A 151 4.31 2.03 -28.85
CA THR A 151 4.73 1.62 -27.52
C THR A 151 6.19 1.20 -27.56
N LEU A 152 6.98 1.76 -26.63
CA LEU A 152 8.35 1.34 -26.36
C LEU A 152 8.40 0.75 -24.95
N THR A 153 9.18 -0.31 -24.78
CA THR A 153 9.36 -0.99 -23.51
C THR A 153 10.82 -1.19 -23.20
N ASP A 154 11.15 -1.13 -21.92
CA ASP A 154 12.44 -1.52 -21.35
C ASP A 154 12.20 -2.53 -20.24
N THR A 155 12.67 -3.76 -20.42
CA THR A 155 12.43 -4.89 -19.52
C THR A 155 13.73 -5.28 -18.82
N GLU A 156 13.77 -5.13 -17.53
CA GLU A 156 14.97 -5.35 -16.71
C GLU A 156 15.10 -6.79 -16.20
N ASN A 157 13.98 -7.48 -15.98
CA ASN A 157 13.99 -8.88 -15.57
C ASN A 157 14.33 -9.81 -16.74
N PRO A 158 15.01 -10.96 -16.51
CA PRO A 158 15.50 -11.47 -15.23
C PRO A 158 16.92 -10.99 -14.88
N SER A 159 17.57 -10.24 -15.73
CA SER A 159 19.02 -9.95 -15.63
C SER A 159 19.32 -8.76 -14.72
N TYR A 160 18.41 -7.77 -14.67
CA TYR A 160 18.59 -6.54 -13.89
C TYR A 160 20.00 -5.97 -14.05
N THR A 161 20.36 -5.58 -15.27
CA THR A 161 21.73 -5.16 -15.62
C THR A 161 22.10 -3.76 -15.12
N GLY A 162 21.12 -3.00 -14.62
CA GLY A 162 21.28 -1.65 -14.12
C GLY A 162 22.09 -1.53 -12.84
N THR A 163 22.20 -0.29 -12.35
CA THR A 163 22.99 0.03 -11.14
C THR A 163 22.22 -0.34 -9.87
N LYS A 164 22.87 -1.07 -8.99
CA LYS A 164 22.32 -1.59 -7.74
C LYS A 164 23.00 -0.95 -6.53
N THR A 165 22.20 -0.45 -5.59
CA THR A 165 22.68 0.03 -4.30
C THR A 165 21.86 -0.60 -3.19
N GLY A 166 22.48 -1.48 -2.37
CA GLY A 166 21.80 -2.21 -1.30
C GLY A 166 20.91 -3.36 -1.75
N CYS A 167 20.84 -3.66 -3.04
CA CYS A 167 20.11 -4.78 -3.61
C CYS A 167 20.99 -5.62 -4.53
N SER A 168 20.55 -6.85 -4.81
CA SER A 168 21.19 -7.76 -5.76
C SER A 168 20.18 -8.67 -6.45
N VAL A 169 20.62 -9.39 -7.47
CA VAL A 169 19.79 -10.39 -8.15
C VAL A 169 20.02 -11.75 -7.50
N VAL A 170 18.94 -12.33 -7.00
CA VAL A 170 18.93 -13.68 -6.40
C VAL A 170 17.83 -14.50 -7.09
N SER A 171 18.19 -15.65 -7.65
CA SER A 171 17.25 -16.51 -8.38
C SER A 171 16.44 -15.75 -9.45
N SER A 172 17.11 -14.88 -10.22
CA SER A 172 16.50 -14.04 -11.26
C SER A 172 15.55 -12.93 -10.77
N ASN A 173 15.48 -12.69 -9.46
CA ASN A 173 14.65 -11.65 -8.85
C ASN A 173 15.54 -10.60 -8.17
N LEU A 174 15.09 -9.36 -8.15
CA LEU A 174 15.78 -8.28 -7.45
C LEU A 174 15.30 -8.21 -6.00
N VAL A 175 16.25 -8.30 -5.05
CA VAL A 175 15.97 -8.32 -3.61
C VAL A 175 16.89 -7.36 -2.86
N ILE A 176 16.45 -6.87 -1.69
CA ILE A 176 17.34 -6.14 -0.77
C ILE A 176 18.34 -7.14 -0.16
N THR A 177 19.63 -6.81 -0.18
CA THR A 177 20.70 -7.66 0.37
C THR A 177 21.52 -6.98 1.43
N SER A 178 21.39 -5.67 1.57
CA SER A 178 22.08 -4.90 2.61
C SER A 178 21.06 -4.21 3.49
N VAL A 179 20.77 -4.79 4.64
CA VAL A 179 19.96 -4.18 5.71
C VAL A 179 20.87 -3.65 6.78
N SER A 180 20.99 -2.33 6.91
CA SER A 180 21.75 -1.69 7.96
C SER A 180 21.01 -0.48 8.51
N GLY A 181 21.07 -0.28 9.82
CA GLY A 181 20.39 0.84 10.49
C GLY A 181 19.03 0.43 11.05
N THR A 182 18.08 1.37 11.05
CA THR A 182 16.71 1.19 11.51
C THR A 182 15.74 1.14 10.34
N ALA A 183 14.64 0.38 10.47
CA ALA A 183 13.58 0.35 9.47
C ALA A 183 13.00 1.77 9.22
N PRO A 184 12.52 2.08 8.01
CA PRO A 184 12.49 1.19 6.84
C PRO A 184 13.87 0.99 6.19
N PHE A 185 14.22 -0.25 5.88
CA PHE A 185 15.40 -0.57 5.09
C PHE A 185 15.14 -0.23 3.63
N MET A 186 16.10 0.41 2.97
CA MET A 186 15.95 0.91 1.61
C MET A 186 17.08 0.43 0.71
N ALA A 187 16.74 0.05 -0.51
CA ALA A 187 17.69 -0.20 -1.58
C ALA A 187 17.23 0.46 -2.88
N THR A 188 18.16 0.76 -3.78
CA THR A 188 17.86 1.44 -5.04
C THR A 188 18.36 0.62 -6.21
N TYR A 189 17.53 0.55 -7.26
CA TYR A 189 17.88 0.03 -8.55
C TYR A 189 17.62 1.07 -9.64
N GLU A 190 18.64 1.50 -10.36
CA GLU A 190 18.52 2.37 -11.52
C GLU A 190 18.65 1.53 -12.78
N PHE A 191 17.70 1.66 -13.73
CA PHE A 191 17.68 0.92 -14.99
C PHE A 191 18.97 1.13 -15.78
N SER A 192 19.37 0.14 -16.54
CA SER A 192 20.62 0.18 -17.32
C SER A 192 20.56 1.17 -18.47
N GLY A 193 19.37 1.50 -18.95
CA GLY A 193 19.16 2.27 -20.15
C GLY A 193 18.20 3.46 -19.98
N TYR A 194 17.72 3.90 -21.11
CA TYR A 194 16.68 4.92 -21.25
C TYR A 194 15.77 4.56 -22.43
N ILE A 195 14.54 5.04 -22.41
CA ILE A 195 13.62 4.95 -23.54
C ILE A 195 13.64 6.27 -24.30
N ASP A 196 14.08 6.26 -25.59
CA ASP A 196 14.11 7.43 -26.47
C ASP A 196 12.97 7.34 -27.50
N THR A 197 12.09 8.32 -27.52
CA THR A 197 11.00 8.43 -28.52
C THR A 197 11.47 9.02 -29.85
N GLY A 198 12.77 9.33 -29.98
CA GLY A 198 13.41 9.87 -31.20
C GLY A 198 13.25 11.38 -31.37
N ALA A 199 12.25 11.99 -30.75
CA ALA A 199 12.00 13.44 -30.82
C ALA A 199 11.30 13.93 -29.53
N VAL A 200 11.36 15.22 -29.26
CA VAL A 200 10.58 15.84 -28.18
C VAL A 200 9.11 15.76 -28.54
N ARG A 201 8.33 15.03 -27.74
CA ARG A 201 6.89 14.85 -27.91
C ARG A 201 6.17 14.57 -26.61
N ARG A 202 4.84 14.60 -26.61
CA ARG A 202 4.04 14.11 -25.49
C ARG A 202 4.01 12.60 -25.53
N PHE A 203 4.33 11.99 -24.40
CA PHE A 203 4.21 10.55 -24.20
C PHE A 203 3.65 10.26 -22.81
N ARG A 204 3.00 9.10 -22.68
CA ARG A 204 2.58 8.55 -21.39
C ARG A 204 3.60 7.53 -20.95
N SER A 205 4.01 7.62 -19.69
CA SER A 205 4.95 6.68 -19.09
C SER A 205 4.35 6.01 -17.86
N ARG A 206 4.64 4.72 -17.72
CA ARG A 206 4.43 3.93 -16.51
C ARG A 206 5.52 2.89 -16.34
N VAL A 207 5.66 2.38 -15.14
CA VAL A 207 6.48 1.19 -14.88
C VAL A 207 5.58 0.14 -14.22
N ASP A 208 5.58 -1.04 -14.81
CA ASP A 208 4.88 -2.20 -14.30
C ASP A 208 5.87 -2.99 -13.44
N VAL A 209 5.50 -3.18 -12.18
CA VAL A 209 6.29 -3.88 -11.17
C VAL A 209 5.46 -5.05 -10.66
N ASP A 210 6.05 -6.24 -10.74
CA ASP A 210 5.51 -7.42 -10.09
C ASP A 210 6.35 -7.73 -8.85
N LEU A 211 5.69 -7.72 -7.70
CA LEU A 211 6.33 -7.76 -6.39
C LEU A 211 5.83 -8.96 -5.61
N ASN A 212 6.77 -9.70 -5.03
CA ASN A 212 6.50 -10.70 -4.00
C ASN A 212 7.12 -10.26 -2.67
N ARG A 213 6.53 -10.71 -1.60
CA ARG A 213 7.10 -10.65 -0.26
C ARG A 213 7.84 -11.96 0.00
N LYS A 214 9.13 -11.87 0.26
CA LYS A 214 9.96 -13.03 0.60
C LYS A 214 10.32 -12.96 2.08
N ASP A 215 9.94 -14.00 2.81
CA ASP A 215 10.41 -14.22 4.15
C ASP A 215 11.81 -14.84 4.10
N THR A 216 12.77 -14.22 4.76
CA THR A 216 14.16 -14.71 4.86
C THR A 216 14.47 -15.23 6.26
N SER A 217 13.48 -15.23 7.16
CA SER A 217 13.66 -15.85 8.47
C SER A 217 13.95 -17.33 8.29
N SER A 218 15.03 -17.79 8.86
CA SER A 218 15.44 -19.20 8.85
C SER A 218 14.73 -19.91 9.99
N GLY A 219 13.53 -20.40 9.77
CA GLY A 219 12.91 -21.22 10.80
C GLY A 219 11.44 -21.47 10.55
N LEU A 220 11.14 -22.61 9.97
CA LEU A 220 9.86 -23.26 10.22
C LEU A 220 9.85 -23.72 11.68
N TRP A 221 8.68 -23.78 12.30
CA TRP A 221 8.50 -24.35 13.65
C TRP A 221 9.16 -25.71 13.81
N ASP A 222 9.19 -26.52 12.74
CA ASP A 222 9.78 -27.85 12.70
C ASP A 222 11.32 -27.87 12.72
N ASP A 223 11.96 -26.71 12.45
CA ASP A 223 13.42 -26.57 12.42
C ASP A 223 14.03 -26.13 13.76
N ILE A 224 13.20 -25.89 14.79
CA ILE A 224 13.63 -25.36 16.08
C ILE A 224 14.17 -26.51 16.93
N PRO A 225 15.49 -26.53 17.25
CA PRO A 225 16.04 -27.54 18.16
C PRO A 225 15.65 -27.23 19.60
N GLY A 226 14.90 -28.11 20.24
CA GLY A 226 14.59 -28.03 21.67
C GLY A 226 13.11 -28.13 22.01
N LEU A 227 12.81 -28.05 23.30
CA LEU A 227 11.44 -28.02 23.80
C LEU A 227 10.92 -26.60 23.81
N PHE A 228 9.60 -26.43 23.59
CA PHE A 228 8.87 -25.19 23.60
C PHE A 228 9.14 -24.30 24.82
N ASP A 229 9.32 -24.93 26.00
CA ASP A 229 9.54 -24.24 27.27
C ASP A 229 10.96 -23.65 27.42
N THR A 230 11.86 -23.94 26.52
CA THR A 230 13.27 -23.50 26.59
C THR A 230 13.62 -22.49 25.49
N PHE A 231 12.64 -22.06 24.70
CA PHE A 231 12.86 -21.11 23.62
C PHE A 231 13.13 -19.69 24.18
N PRO A 232 14.28 -19.08 23.87
CA PRO A 232 14.65 -17.77 24.42
C PRO A 232 14.04 -16.56 23.70
N GLY A 233 13.26 -16.76 22.62
CA GLY A 233 12.63 -15.73 21.82
C GLY A 233 11.14 -15.51 22.14
N LEU A 234 10.57 -14.46 21.59
CA LEU A 234 9.13 -14.22 21.64
C LEU A 234 8.44 -15.07 20.56
N PHE A 235 7.19 -15.43 20.78
CA PHE A 235 6.38 -16.15 19.79
C PHE A 235 6.25 -15.41 18.46
N ASP A 236 6.32 -14.07 18.49
CA ASP A 236 6.26 -13.19 17.32
C ASP A 236 7.51 -13.29 16.44
N ASP A 237 8.62 -13.84 16.96
CA ASP A 237 9.86 -14.02 16.20
C ASP A 237 9.78 -15.15 15.16
N PHE A 238 8.82 -16.08 15.29
CA PHE A 238 8.73 -17.28 14.47
C PHE A 238 7.77 -17.19 13.29
N THR A 239 6.69 -16.52 13.42
CA THR A 239 5.63 -16.60 12.43
C THR A 239 5.68 -15.48 11.41
N GLY A 240 6.80 -14.76 11.34
CA GLY A 240 6.82 -13.58 10.51
C GLY A 240 5.55 -12.76 10.79
N GLY A 241 5.37 -12.38 12.06
CA GLY A 241 4.32 -11.43 12.49
C GLY A 241 4.45 -10.08 11.79
N ALA A 242 5.15 -10.12 10.68
CA ALA A 242 5.38 -9.09 9.71
C ALA A 242 4.04 -8.60 9.19
N GLN A 243 3.79 -7.34 9.43
CA GLN A 243 2.60 -6.63 8.94
C GLN A 243 2.48 -6.80 7.43
N VAL A 244 1.26 -6.85 6.93
CA VAL A 244 0.96 -7.07 5.51
C VAL A 244 1.59 -6.00 4.60
N ASP A 245 2.07 -4.90 5.14
CA ASP A 245 2.69 -3.77 4.44
C ASP A 245 4.21 -3.67 4.62
N ASP A 246 4.88 -4.74 4.99
CA ASP A 246 6.32 -4.72 5.27
C ASP A 246 7.20 -4.42 4.07
N VAL A 247 6.70 -4.61 2.87
CA VAL A 247 7.44 -4.35 1.63
C VAL A 247 6.71 -3.38 0.73
N ASN A 248 7.47 -2.53 0.05
CA ASN A 248 6.95 -1.61 -0.95
C ASN A 248 8.01 -1.30 -2.01
N VAL A 249 7.56 -0.82 -3.17
CA VAL A 249 8.40 -0.29 -4.24
C VAL A 249 7.88 1.07 -4.67
N VAL A 250 8.77 2.04 -4.72
CA VAL A 250 8.47 3.38 -5.25
C VAL A 250 9.25 3.57 -6.54
N VAL A 251 8.55 4.00 -7.58
CA VAL A 251 9.12 4.21 -8.92
C VAL A 251 9.40 5.68 -9.13
N TYR A 252 10.53 5.98 -9.78
CA TYR A 252 10.92 7.33 -10.16
C TYR A 252 11.25 7.40 -11.65
N ILE A 253 10.99 8.56 -12.23
CA ILE A 253 11.33 8.92 -13.60
C ILE A 253 12.21 10.18 -13.63
N SER A 254 13.12 10.23 -14.58
CA SER A 254 13.85 11.43 -14.98
C SER A 254 13.77 11.55 -16.50
N THR A 255 13.50 12.74 -17.00
CA THR A 255 13.28 12.99 -18.44
C THR A 255 14.28 13.98 -18.99
N THR A 256 14.51 13.92 -20.32
CA THR A 256 15.32 14.91 -21.03
C THR A 256 14.68 15.28 -22.38
N GLN A 257 14.87 16.52 -22.80
CA GLN A 257 14.54 16.98 -24.14
C GLN A 257 15.72 16.81 -25.11
N ASP A 258 16.94 16.59 -24.58
CA ASP A 258 18.15 16.42 -25.35
C ASP A 258 18.20 15.04 -26.01
N ASN A 259 19.13 14.89 -26.95
CA ASN A 259 19.47 13.57 -27.49
C ASN A 259 20.18 12.74 -26.41
N PRO A 260 19.58 11.64 -25.92
CA PRO A 260 20.15 10.88 -24.80
C PRO A 260 21.47 10.15 -25.16
N ALA A 261 21.77 9.97 -26.43
CA ALA A 261 23.04 9.39 -26.89
C ALA A 261 24.22 10.39 -26.82
N GLY A 262 23.96 11.68 -26.56
CA GLY A 262 24.98 12.71 -26.37
C GLY A 262 25.34 12.95 -24.93
N THR A 263 25.38 14.23 -24.53
CA THR A 263 25.54 14.68 -23.14
C THR A 263 24.24 15.35 -22.67
N PRO A 264 23.18 14.57 -22.41
CA PRO A 264 21.88 15.13 -22.09
C PRO A 264 21.85 15.72 -20.69
N THR A 265 21.05 16.77 -20.52
CA THR A 265 20.67 17.28 -19.20
C THR A 265 19.38 16.58 -18.78
N TRP A 266 19.48 15.78 -17.73
CA TRP A 266 18.33 15.07 -17.16
C TRP A 266 17.65 15.91 -16.09
N SER A 267 16.31 15.82 -16.02
CA SER A 267 15.53 16.43 -14.92
C SER A 267 15.86 15.77 -13.58
N ALA A 268 15.51 16.43 -12.47
CA ALA A 268 15.53 15.77 -11.18
C ALA A 268 14.60 14.55 -11.18
N TRP A 269 14.91 13.53 -10.37
CA TRP A 269 14.06 12.38 -10.15
C TRP A 269 12.72 12.80 -9.54
N GLN A 270 11.64 12.31 -10.08
CA GLN A 270 10.28 12.52 -9.55
C GLN A 270 9.54 11.19 -9.46
N GLU A 271 8.71 11.03 -8.43
CA GLU A 271 7.91 9.83 -8.27
C GLU A 271 6.97 9.65 -9.46
N LEU A 272 6.90 8.41 -9.97
CA LEU A 272 6.08 8.02 -11.10
C LEU A 272 5.09 6.93 -10.69
N LYS A 273 3.82 7.19 -10.83
CA LYS A 273 2.77 6.16 -10.84
C LYS A 273 2.39 5.84 -12.28
N VAL A 274 1.83 6.80 -12.96
CA VAL A 274 1.67 6.91 -14.39
C VAL A 274 1.57 8.39 -14.72
N GLY A 275 2.11 8.84 -15.83
CA GLY A 275 2.08 10.27 -16.14
C GLY A 275 2.32 10.58 -17.61
N ASP A 276 1.84 11.75 -18.02
CA ASP A 276 2.10 12.32 -19.35
C ASP A 276 3.26 13.32 -19.24
N PHE A 277 4.22 13.19 -20.11
CA PHE A 277 5.44 14.00 -20.16
C PHE A 277 5.62 14.61 -21.55
N TYR A 278 6.26 15.78 -21.61
CA TYR A 278 6.70 16.39 -22.83
C TYR A 278 8.23 16.43 -22.87
N ALA A 279 8.81 15.37 -23.44
CA ALA A 279 10.25 15.15 -23.46
C ALA A 279 10.63 14.27 -24.67
N ARG A 280 11.92 14.05 -24.88
CA ARG A 280 12.44 13.12 -25.87
C ARG A 280 12.70 11.75 -25.28
N ALA A 281 13.33 11.68 -24.11
CA ALA A 281 13.68 10.42 -23.50
C ALA A 281 13.37 10.39 -21.99
N ALA A 282 13.24 9.18 -21.45
CA ALA A 282 13.02 8.89 -20.05
C ALA A 282 13.94 7.80 -19.55
N LYS A 283 14.42 7.92 -18.31
CA LYS A 283 15.11 6.88 -17.55
C LYS A 283 14.42 6.66 -16.22
N TYR A 284 14.64 5.50 -15.62
CA TYR A 284 13.87 5.04 -14.46
C TYR A 284 14.77 4.53 -13.37
N LYS A 285 14.28 4.66 -12.14
CA LYS A 285 14.80 3.96 -10.97
C LYS A 285 13.66 3.50 -10.08
N ILE A 286 13.92 2.49 -9.30
CA ILE A 286 13.03 2.07 -8.21
C ILE A 286 13.76 2.11 -6.88
N GLU A 287 13.01 2.40 -5.84
CA GLU A 287 13.44 2.26 -4.45
C GLU A 287 12.62 1.14 -3.81
N LEU A 288 13.31 0.14 -3.28
CA LEU A 288 12.72 -0.98 -2.58
C LEU A 288 12.75 -0.68 -1.09
N TYR A 289 11.66 -0.99 -0.40
CA TYR A 289 11.51 -0.76 1.03
C TYR A 289 11.12 -2.04 1.76
N SER A 290 11.71 -2.25 2.93
CA SER A 290 11.30 -3.27 3.89
C SER A 290 11.22 -2.69 5.29
N GLN A 291 10.19 -3.07 6.05
CA GLN A 291 10.02 -2.70 7.46
C GLN A 291 10.69 -3.70 8.41
N SER A 292 11.14 -4.84 7.90
CA SER A 292 11.71 -5.93 8.70
C SER A 292 13.03 -6.41 8.12
N THR A 293 13.95 -6.84 8.98
CA THR A 293 15.20 -7.49 8.56
C THR A 293 14.98 -8.89 7.97
N ASN A 294 13.87 -9.52 8.33
CA ASN A 294 13.52 -10.89 7.94
C ASN A 294 12.59 -10.95 6.72
N ILE A 295 12.17 -9.80 6.22
CA ILE A 295 11.29 -9.69 5.05
C ILE A 295 11.99 -8.85 4.00
N THR A 296 12.00 -9.33 2.77
CA THR A 296 12.54 -8.56 1.63
C THR A 296 11.51 -8.47 0.51
N PRO A 297 11.40 -7.31 -0.16
CA PRO A 297 10.71 -7.23 -1.43
C PRO A 297 11.48 -8.07 -2.46
N GLU A 298 10.77 -8.89 -3.20
CA GLU A 298 11.30 -9.68 -4.32
C GLU A 298 10.60 -9.22 -5.59
N VAL A 299 11.30 -8.41 -6.40
CA VAL A 299 10.79 -7.93 -7.68
C VAL A 299 11.04 -9.01 -8.73
N THR A 300 9.96 -9.58 -9.24
CA THR A 300 9.99 -10.68 -10.22
C THR A 300 9.85 -10.18 -11.65
N SER A 301 9.18 -9.05 -11.84
CA SER A 301 9.06 -8.37 -13.12
C SER A 301 9.20 -6.87 -12.96
N LEU A 302 9.92 -6.24 -13.88
CA LEU A 302 10.15 -4.80 -13.90
C LEU A 302 10.22 -4.33 -15.34
N VAL A 303 9.18 -3.62 -15.79
CA VAL A 303 9.03 -3.19 -17.19
C VAL A 303 8.63 -1.72 -17.24
N ALA A 304 9.49 -0.89 -17.82
CA ALA A 304 9.14 0.48 -18.16
C ALA A 304 8.43 0.53 -19.53
N ILE A 305 7.36 1.32 -19.59
CA ILE A 305 6.52 1.44 -20.79
C ILE A 305 6.31 2.91 -21.10
N VAL A 306 6.62 3.28 -22.34
CA VAL A 306 6.36 4.61 -22.89
C VAL A 306 5.43 4.45 -24.10
N GLN A 307 4.32 5.19 -24.09
CA GLN A 307 3.31 5.17 -25.14
C GLN A 307 3.13 6.58 -25.72
N TYR A 308 3.08 6.68 -27.06
CA TYR A 308 2.97 7.97 -27.75
C TYR A 308 2.31 7.81 -29.14
N ASN A 309 1.89 8.95 -29.70
CA ASN A 309 1.34 9.07 -31.07
C ASN A 309 2.33 9.76 -32.00
#